data_98e3c44fccb058012d71ad029262d310
#
_entry.id   98e3c44fccb058012d71ad029262d310
#
_cell.length_a   1.000
_cell.length_b   1.000
_cell.length_c   1.000
_cell.angle_alpha   90.00
_cell.angle_beta   90.00
_cell.angle_gamma   90.00
#
_symmetry.space_group_name_H-M   'P 1'
#
loop_
_entity.id
_entity.type
_entity.pdbx_description
1 polymer ?
#
loop_
_entity_poly.entity_id
_entity_poly.type
_entity_poly.pdbx_seq_one_letter_code
_entity_poly.pdbx_strand_id
1 'polypeptide(L)'
;MRFSGLGAPNPTALGWIDPCSPVSDWDAAQVRRLARRLGYELRWADSASILGLFQQVQAAGADTVLLPSTAHVDAMTLNRLMTIADVECAAPRASFARWYSVGGIQR
;
A
#
# COMPACT_ATOMS: atom_id res chain seq x y z
N MET A 1 1.12 -25.39 -4.98
CA MET A 1 1.42 -25.23 -4.65
C MET A 1 1.74 -24.76 -4.93
N ARG A 2 1.68 -24.23 -5.10
CA ARG A 2 2.15 -23.72 -5.22
C ARG A 2 3.19 -24.06 -5.22
N PHE A 3 3.91 -24.27 -5.35
CA PHE A 3 4.76 -24.68 -5.26
C PHE A 3 5.17 -24.94 -4.63
N SER A 4 5.02 -25.00 -4.40
CA SER A 4 5.41 -25.26 -3.75
C SER A 4 5.62 -25.23 -2.88
N GLY A 5 4.54 -25.63 -2.44
CA GLY A 5 4.57 -25.44 -1.12
C GLY A 5 5.74 -24.74 -0.76
N LEU A 6 6.49 -24.91 -1.47
CA LEU A 6 7.60 -24.15 -1.41
C LEU A 6 7.42 -22.86 -2.05
N GLY A 7 6.22 -22.44 -2.20
CA GLY A 7 5.95 -21.19 -2.81
C GLY A 7 6.56 -20.05 -2.04
N ALA A 8 6.93 -19.01 -2.69
CA ALA A 8 7.35 -17.79 -2.07
C ALA A 8 6.24 -17.28 -1.17
N PRO A 9 6.55 -16.63 -0.08
CA PRO A 9 5.51 -16.00 0.72
C PRO A 9 4.75 -14.99 -0.11
N ASN A 10 3.51 -14.70 0.26
CA ASN A 10 2.73 -13.69 -0.41
C ASN A 10 3.43 -12.35 -0.34
N PRO A 11 3.30 -11.51 -1.36
CA PRO A 11 3.87 -10.18 -1.31
C PRO A 11 3.25 -9.37 -0.16
N THR A 12 4.03 -8.50 0.40
CA THR A 12 3.63 -7.69 1.54
C THR A 12 3.02 -6.39 1.05
N ALA A 13 1.88 -6.03 1.65
CA ALA A 13 1.28 -4.73 1.47
C ALA A 13 1.24 -4.00 2.81
N LEU A 14 1.50 -2.71 2.78
CA LEU A 14 1.42 -1.87 3.95
C LEU A 14 0.11 -1.08 3.89
N GLY A 15 -0.76 -1.26 4.88
CA GLY A 15 -2.01 -0.54 4.97
C GLY A 15 -1.83 0.78 5.70
N TRP A 16 -2.52 1.80 5.23
CA TRP A 16 -2.49 3.11 5.87
C TRP A 16 -3.90 3.68 5.93
N ILE A 17 -4.24 4.20 7.10
CA ILE A 17 -5.49 4.93 7.32
C ILE A 17 -5.11 6.27 7.92
N ASP A 18 -5.67 7.34 7.39
CA ASP A 18 -5.47 8.66 7.96
C ASP A 18 -5.90 8.63 9.42
N PRO A 19 -5.03 9.00 10.37
CA PRO A 19 -5.39 8.99 11.79
C PRO A 19 -6.59 9.87 12.12
N CYS A 20 -6.90 10.82 11.27
CA CYS A 20 -8.05 11.70 11.47
C CYS A 20 -9.36 11.15 10.91
N SER A 21 -9.34 9.93 10.34
CA SER A 21 -10.55 9.37 9.76
C SER A 21 -11.61 9.14 10.83
N PRO A 22 -12.86 9.61 10.58
CA PRO A 22 -13.94 9.39 11.55
C PRO A 22 -14.52 7.97 11.48
N VAL A 23 -14.11 7.15 10.51
CA VAL A 23 -14.65 5.80 10.30
C VAL A 23 -13.54 4.77 10.17
N SER A 24 -12.54 4.87 11.04
CA SER A 24 -11.33 4.05 10.91
C SER A 24 -11.58 2.54 10.93
N ASP A 25 -12.58 2.07 11.67
CA ASP A 25 -12.91 0.64 11.69
C ASP A 25 -13.46 0.17 10.34
N TRP A 26 -14.30 0.99 9.74
CA TRP A 26 -14.83 0.72 8.41
C TRP A 26 -13.70 0.72 7.38
N ASP A 27 -12.82 1.72 7.48
CA ASP A 27 -11.67 1.84 6.60
C ASP A 27 -10.77 0.61 6.70
N ALA A 28 -10.50 0.17 7.92
CA ALA A 28 -9.66 -1.01 8.14
C ALA A 28 -10.28 -2.27 7.54
N ALA A 29 -11.60 -2.42 7.67
CA ALA A 29 -12.29 -3.56 7.10
C ALA A 29 -12.18 -3.56 5.56
N GLN A 30 -12.28 -2.39 4.94
CA GLN A 30 -12.14 -2.26 3.50
C GLN A 30 -10.73 -2.66 3.04
N VAL A 31 -9.72 -2.18 3.75
CA VAL A 31 -8.33 -2.49 3.41
C VAL A 31 -8.04 -3.99 3.59
N ARG A 32 -8.52 -4.59 4.68
CA ARG A 32 -8.35 -6.02 4.91
C ARG A 32 -8.99 -6.86 3.80
N ARG A 33 -10.18 -6.47 3.38
CA ARG A 33 -10.88 -7.16 2.30
C ARG A 33 -10.11 -7.06 1.00
N LEU A 34 -9.58 -5.88 0.71
CA LEU A 34 -8.80 -5.67 -0.49
C LEU A 34 -7.52 -6.50 -0.47
N ALA A 35 -6.83 -6.53 0.67
CA ALA A 35 -5.61 -7.33 0.80
C ALA A 35 -5.88 -8.81 0.51
N ARG A 36 -6.96 -9.35 1.06
CA ARG A 36 -7.34 -10.74 0.81
C ARG A 36 -7.64 -10.97 -0.67
N ARG A 37 -8.38 -10.06 -1.28
CA ARG A 37 -8.75 -10.20 -2.68
C ARG A 37 -7.55 -10.19 -3.60
N LEU A 38 -6.56 -9.36 -3.28
CA LEU A 38 -5.38 -9.21 -4.13
C LEU A 38 -4.24 -10.18 -3.75
N GLY A 39 -4.40 -10.92 -2.66
CA GLY A 39 -3.41 -11.91 -2.26
C GLY A 39 -2.20 -11.36 -1.53
N TYR A 40 -2.36 -10.23 -0.85
CA TYR A 40 -1.27 -9.63 -0.07
C TYR A 40 -1.29 -10.08 1.38
N GLU A 41 -0.11 -10.17 1.96
CA GLU A 41 0.04 -10.23 3.39
C GLU A 41 -0.01 -8.79 3.90
N LEU A 42 -1.04 -8.46 4.67
CA LEU A 42 -1.24 -7.08 5.12
C LEU A 42 -0.49 -6.80 6.40
N ARG A 43 0.26 -5.73 6.41
CA ARG A 43 0.83 -5.14 7.61
C ARG A 43 0.38 -3.71 7.70
N TRP A 44 0.27 -3.19 8.92
CA TRP A 44 -0.21 -1.82 9.10
C TRP A 44 0.95 -0.87 9.36
N ALA A 45 0.91 0.27 8.70
CA ALA A 45 1.82 1.36 9.03
C ALA A 45 1.45 1.93 10.40
N ASP A 46 2.45 2.42 11.11
CA ASP A 46 2.27 2.98 12.44
C ASP A 46 2.14 4.49 12.35
N SER A 47 0.93 5.00 12.58
CA SER A 47 0.67 6.44 12.52
C SER A 47 1.33 7.21 13.66
N ALA A 48 1.73 6.52 14.72
CA ALA A 48 2.42 7.15 15.84
C ALA A 48 3.94 7.15 15.68
N SER A 49 4.43 6.52 14.62
CA SER A 49 5.88 6.49 14.38
C SER A 49 6.40 7.86 13.96
N ILE A 50 7.64 8.15 14.34
CA ILE A 50 8.31 9.35 13.83
C ILE A 50 8.66 9.21 12.37
N LEU A 51 8.64 7.99 11.83
CA LEU A 51 8.84 7.78 10.42
C LEU A 51 7.53 8.03 9.69
N GLY A 52 7.56 8.82 8.65
CA GLY A 52 6.41 9.02 7.80
C GLY A 52 6.08 7.77 6.99
N LEU A 53 4.94 7.80 6.33
CA LEU A 53 4.47 6.64 5.57
C LEU A 53 5.49 6.19 4.51
N PHE A 54 6.06 7.12 3.78
CA PHE A 54 7.03 6.79 2.72
C PHE A 54 8.21 5.99 3.30
N GLN A 55 8.77 6.46 4.41
CA GLN A 55 9.90 5.80 5.04
C GLN A 55 9.52 4.42 5.59
N GLN A 56 8.31 4.28 6.10
CA GLN A 56 7.84 2.99 6.59
C GLN A 56 7.70 1.98 5.45
N VAL A 57 7.21 2.43 4.29
CA VAL A 57 7.10 1.57 3.11
C VAL A 57 8.49 1.11 2.66
N GLN A 58 9.44 2.04 2.63
CA GLN A 58 10.82 1.69 2.29
C GLN A 58 11.40 0.67 3.26
N ALA A 59 11.25 0.92 4.54
CA ALA A 59 11.81 0.07 5.59
C ALA A 59 11.19 -1.33 5.57
N ALA A 60 9.92 -1.43 5.27
CA ALA A 60 9.23 -2.70 5.22
C ALA A 60 9.49 -3.47 3.93
N GLY A 61 10.02 -2.81 2.91
CA GLY A 61 10.17 -3.42 1.60
C GLY A 61 8.83 -3.84 1.01
N ALA A 62 7.78 -3.09 1.31
CA ALA A 62 6.45 -3.45 0.85
C ALA A 62 6.31 -3.21 -0.64
N ASP A 63 5.65 -4.13 -1.32
CA ASP A 63 5.42 -4.02 -2.76
C ASP A 63 4.27 -3.08 -3.08
N THR A 64 3.36 -2.93 -2.15
CA THR A 64 2.12 -2.18 -2.37
C THR A 64 1.69 -1.48 -1.09
N VAL A 65 1.07 -0.32 -1.27
CA VAL A 65 0.39 0.41 -0.19
C VAL A 65 -1.10 0.27 -0.42
N LEU A 66 -1.84 -0.09 0.60
CA LEU A 66 -3.30 -0.21 0.53
C LEU A 66 -3.94 0.91 1.32
N LEU A 67 -4.85 1.63 0.67
CA LEU A 67 -5.56 2.76 1.25
C LEU A 67 -7.06 2.51 1.18
N PRO A 68 -7.84 3.04 2.13
CA PRO A 68 -9.30 3.01 1.96
C PRO A 68 -9.74 3.81 0.75
N SER A 69 -9.12 4.97 0.52
CA SER A 69 -9.34 5.79 -0.67
C SER A 69 -8.17 6.75 -0.82
N THR A 70 -8.14 7.48 -1.93
CA THR A 70 -7.07 8.46 -2.16
C THR A 70 -7.13 9.62 -1.17
N ALA A 71 -8.26 9.82 -0.50
CA ALA A 71 -8.39 10.89 0.48
C ALA A 71 -7.50 10.70 1.72
N HIS A 72 -6.94 9.51 1.92
CA HIS A 72 -6.10 9.21 3.09
C HIS A 72 -4.66 9.67 2.95
N VAL A 73 -4.26 10.14 1.78
CA VAL A 73 -2.94 10.73 1.57
C VAL A 73 -3.10 11.96 0.66
N ASP A 74 -2.19 12.91 0.75
CA ASP A 74 -2.22 14.02 -0.17
C ASP A 74 -1.55 13.64 -1.50
N ALA A 75 -1.70 14.50 -2.50
CA ALA A 75 -1.20 14.21 -3.83
C ALA A 75 0.33 14.06 -3.87
N MET A 76 1.03 14.84 -3.08
CA MET A 76 2.50 14.73 -3.03
C MET A 76 2.93 13.40 -2.45
N THR A 77 2.28 12.98 -1.37
CA THR A 77 2.58 11.70 -0.74
C THR A 77 2.27 10.55 -1.70
N LEU A 78 1.13 10.62 -2.40
CA LEU A 78 0.77 9.60 -3.38
C LEU A 78 1.85 9.48 -4.46
N ASN A 79 2.29 10.60 -5.00
CA ASN A 79 3.34 10.60 -6.00
C ASN A 79 4.64 10.00 -5.49
N ARG A 80 5.02 10.35 -4.26
CA ARG A 80 6.23 9.80 -3.67
C ARG A 80 6.12 8.29 -3.47
N LEU A 81 4.99 7.81 -2.99
CA LEU A 81 4.77 6.38 -2.79
C LEU A 81 4.90 5.61 -4.11
N MET A 82 4.39 6.18 -5.19
CA MET A 82 4.45 5.53 -6.48
C MET A 82 5.85 5.39 -7.05
N THR A 83 6.84 6.05 -6.46
CA THR A 83 8.23 5.84 -6.87
C THR A 83 8.81 4.53 -6.32
N ILE A 84 8.17 3.94 -5.30
CA ILE A 84 8.70 2.74 -4.65
C ILE A 84 7.69 1.60 -4.54
N ALA A 85 6.41 1.85 -4.76
CA ALA A 85 5.37 0.84 -4.57
C ALA A 85 4.16 1.13 -5.44
N ASP A 86 3.36 0.09 -5.67
CA ASP A 86 2.04 0.29 -6.22
C ASP A 86 1.12 0.80 -5.12
N VAL A 87 0.07 1.53 -5.48
CA VAL A 87 -0.93 2.00 -4.52
C VAL A 87 -2.30 1.50 -4.97
N GLU A 88 -3.01 0.86 -4.06
CA GLU A 88 -4.34 0.32 -4.33
C GLU A 88 -5.33 0.90 -3.35
N CYS A 89 -6.45 1.37 -3.85
CA CYS A 89 -7.51 1.95 -3.01
C CYS A 89 -8.73 1.04 -3.04
N ALA A 90 -9.42 0.96 -1.90
CA ALA A 90 -10.52 0.04 -1.72
C ALA A 90 -11.88 0.61 -2.16
N ALA A 91 -12.18 1.85 -1.79
CA ALA A 91 -13.50 2.43 -2.03
C ALA A 91 -13.43 3.95 -2.17
N PRO A 92 -13.55 4.48 -3.38
CA PRO A 92 -13.76 3.72 -4.63
C PRO A 92 -12.50 2.95 -5.02
N ARG A 93 -12.73 1.85 -5.72
CA ARG A 93 -11.63 0.99 -6.14
C ARG A 93 -10.77 1.72 -7.18
N ALA A 94 -9.49 1.82 -6.91
CA ALA A 94 -8.55 2.49 -7.81
C ALA A 94 -7.17 1.87 -7.65
N SER A 95 -6.41 1.86 -8.71
CA SER A 95 -5.06 1.29 -8.75
C SER A 95 -4.11 2.29 -9.38
N PHE A 96 -2.96 2.45 -8.76
CA PHE A 96 -1.91 3.32 -9.26
C PHE A 96 -0.62 2.51 -9.31
N ALA A 97 -0.19 2.19 -10.52
CA ALA A 97 1.01 1.41 -10.70
C ALA A 97 2.26 2.21 -10.36
N ARG A 98 3.22 1.51 -9.79
CA ARG A 98 4.53 2.11 -9.48
C ARG A 98 5.16 2.67 -10.74
N TRP A 99 5.82 3.80 -10.60
CA TRP A 99 6.57 4.38 -11.71
C TRP A 99 7.86 3.60 -11.88
N TYR A 100 8.06 3.08 -13.06
CA TYR A 100 9.31 2.40 -13.37
C TYR A 100 10.23 3.34 -14.12
N SER A 101 11.47 3.35 -13.72
CA SER A 101 12.48 3.98 -14.46
C SER A 101 12.76 3.08 -15.61
N VAL A 102 12.25 3.37 -16.73
CA VAL A 102 12.47 2.60 -17.87
C VAL A 102 13.76 2.93 -18.42
N GLY A 103 14.57 2.08 -18.20
CA GLY A 103 15.71 2.20 -18.83
C GLY A 103 15.88 3.47 -19.38
N GLY A 104 16.13 4.05 -18.83
CA GLY A 104 16.30 5.06 -19.19
C GLY A 104 15.39 5.82 -19.89
N ILE A 105 14.89 5.85 -20.05
CA ILE A 105 14.10 6.47 -20.72
C ILE A 105 13.40 7.34 -20.22
N GLN A 106 13.77 7.54 -19.89
CA GLN A 106 13.06 8.02 -19.46
C GLN A 106 12.98 9.00 -19.57
N ARG A 107 13.34 8.91 -19.99
CA ARG A 107 13.17 9.56 -20.00
C ARG A 107 13.09 10.01 -20.15
#